data_440c950d5332ced6102ccccd7679040b
#
_entry.id   440c950d5332ced6102ccccd7679040b
#
_cell.length_a   1.000
_cell.length_b   1.000
_cell.length_c   1.000
_cell.angle_alpha   90.00
_cell.angle_beta   90.00
_cell.angle_gamma   90.00
#
_symmetry.space_group_name_H-M   'P 1'
#
loop_
_entity.id
_entity.type
_entity.pdbx_description
1 polymer ?
#
loop_
_entity_poly.entity_id
_entity_poly.type
_entity_poly.pdbx_seq_one_letter_code
_entity_poly.pdbx_strand_id
1 'polypeptide(L)'
;MYDKENVFAKIARGEIPTNKIVENDFAISFYDVNPLFSTHVLVIPRGEYENILDFARRATPAEQAGFWDCFVKTADALGVHENFNIQANAGADAPFMCQSVFHFHLHLVAGTRTDEFHKIMACMCK
;
A
#
# COMPACT_ATOMS: atom_id res chain seq x y z
N MET A 1 -14.86 -7.24 -10.84
CA MET A 1 -15.57 -7.38 -9.55
C MET A 1 -14.55 -7.56 -8.44
N TYR A 2 -14.76 -6.91 -7.32
CA TYR A 2 -13.84 -7.00 -6.18
C TYR A 2 -13.84 -8.43 -5.59
N ASP A 3 -12.66 -9.01 -5.45
CA ASP A 3 -12.48 -10.32 -4.84
C ASP A 3 -12.24 -10.19 -3.34
N LYS A 4 -13.22 -10.57 -2.54
CA LYS A 4 -13.16 -10.49 -1.07
C LYS A 4 -12.14 -11.44 -0.44
N GLU A 5 -11.61 -12.37 -1.22
CA GLU A 5 -10.62 -13.35 -0.75
C GLU A 5 -9.17 -12.88 -0.99
N ASN A 6 -8.96 -11.65 -1.48
CA ASN A 6 -7.60 -11.13 -1.63
C ASN A 6 -6.93 -10.94 -0.26
N VAL A 7 -5.61 -11.03 -0.26
CA VAL A 7 -4.84 -11.02 1.00
C VAL A 7 -5.02 -9.73 1.80
N PHE A 8 -5.15 -8.57 1.12
CA PHE A 8 -5.30 -7.30 1.82
C PHE A 8 -6.69 -7.14 2.43
N ALA A 9 -7.72 -7.66 1.78
CA ALA A 9 -9.05 -7.71 2.38
C ALA A 9 -9.04 -8.55 3.67
N LYS A 10 -8.34 -9.67 3.65
CA LYS A 10 -8.20 -10.54 4.83
C LYS A 10 -7.41 -9.86 5.95
N ILE A 11 -6.37 -9.10 5.61
CA ILE A 11 -5.63 -8.29 6.60
C ILE A 11 -6.54 -7.23 7.20
N ALA A 12 -7.33 -6.55 6.37
CA ALA A 12 -8.26 -5.51 6.83
C ALA A 12 -9.32 -6.06 7.79
N ARG A 13 -9.75 -7.31 7.58
CA ARG A 13 -10.72 -7.97 8.46
C ARG A 13 -10.09 -8.63 9.69
N GLY A 14 -8.76 -8.60 9.82
CA GLY A 14 -8.06 -9.23 10.92
C GLY A 14 -7.90 -10.75 10.80
N GLU A 15 -8.18 -11.33 9.62
CA GLU A 15 -8.07 -12.78 9.41
C GLU A 15 -6.65 -13.25 9.19
N ILE A 16 -5.77 -12.37 8.68
CA ILE A 16 -4.36 -12.65 8.47
C ILE A 16 -3.55 -11.65 9.30
N PRO A 17 -2.66 -12.13 10.19
CA PRO A 17 -1.81 -11.23 10.96
C PRO A 17 -0.77 -10.56 10.05
N THR A 18 -0.41 -9.33 10.38
CA THR A 18 0.64 -8.59 9.68
C THR A 18 1.38 -7.71 10.68
N ASN A 19 2.54 -7.22 10.27
CA ASN A 19 3.35 -6.32 11.10
C ASN A 19 2.84 -4.88 10.94
N LYS A 20 1.79 -4.54 11.68
CA LYS A 20 1.10 -3.25 11.62
C LYS A 20 1.96 -2.13 12.19
N ILE A 21 1.81 -0.93 11.63
CA ILE A 21 2.46 0.28 12.12
C ILE A 21 1.40 1.19 12.75
N VAL A 22 0.36 1.53 12.00
CA VAL A 22 -0.74 2.39 12.45
C VAL A 22 -2.05 1.80 11.95
N GLU A 23 -3.11 1.95 12.72
CA GLU A 23 -4.46 1.64 12.25
C GLU A 23 -5.48 2.59 12.86
N ASN A 24 -6.55 2.81 12.13
CA ASN A 24 -7.72 3.54 12.59
C ASN A 24 -8.98 2.84 12.05
N ASP A 25 -10.15 3.45 12.21
CA ASP A 25 -11.41 2.85 11.76
C ASP A 25 -11.50 2.69 10.24
N PHE A 26 -10.66 3.38 9.47
CA PHE A 26 -10.78 3.46 8.01
C PHE A 26 -9.60 2.88 7.25
N ALA A 27 -8.42 2.74 7.89
CA ALA A 27 -7.21 2.35 7.19
C ALA A 27 -6.22 1.65 8.12
N ILE A 28 -5.29 0.91 7.51
CA ILE A 28 -4.21 0.21 8.21
C ILE A 28 -2.92 0.42 7.43
N SER A 29 -1.81 0.59 8.13
CA SER A 29 -0.49 0.51 7.51
C SER A 29 0.32 -0.64 8.10
N PHE A 30 1.16 -1.26 7.26
CA PHE A 30 1.98 -2.40 7.65
C PHE A 30 3.19 -2.52 6.72
N TYR A 31 4.20 -3.28 7.17
CA TYR A 31 5.40 -3.50 6.37
C TYR A 31 5.13 -4.46 5.22
N ASP A 32 5.64 -4.13 4.03
CA ASP A 32 5.59 -5.02 2.88
C ASP A 32 6.46 -6.26 3.16
N VAL A 33 5.93 -7.46 2.88
CA VAL A 33 6.66 -8.71 3.12
C VAL A 33 7.78 -8.96 2.10
N ASN A 34 7.74 -8.25 0.97
CA ASN A 34 8.77 -8.30 -0.08
C ASN A 34 9.30 -6.90 -0.35
N PRO A 35 9.99 -6.27 0.63
CA PRO A 35 10.36 -4.87 0.51
C PRO A 35 11.36 -4.63 -0.62
N LEU A 36 11.09 -3.59 -1.43
CA LEU A 36 12.00 -3.13 -2.49
C LEU A 36 12.99 -2.09 -1.96
N PHE A 37 12.73 -1.54 -0.80
CA PHE A 37 13.55 -0.51 -0.15
C PHE A 37 13.68 -0.83 1.34
N SER A 38 14.69 -0.27 1.99
CA SER A 38 14.92 -0.51 3.42
C SER A 38 13.74 -0.07 4.29
N THR A 39 13.00 0.96 3.84
CA THR A 39 11.68 1.30 4.39
C THR A 39 10.67 1.13 3.28
N HIS A 40 9.78 0.16 3.41
CA HIS A 40 8.76 -0.12 2.42
C HIS A 40 7.49 -0.57 3.13
N VAL A 41 6.53 0.34 3.21
CA VAL A 41 5.27 0.08 3.91
C VAL A 41 4.10 0.32 2.98
N LEU A 42 2.98 -0.29 3.32
CA LEU A 42 1.73 -0.18 2.59
C LEU A 42 0.68 0.48 3.47
N VAL A 43 -0.10 1.37 2.89
CA VAL A 43 -1.28 1.93 3.54
C VAL A 43 -2.49 1.46 2.73
N ILE A 44 -3.42 0.80 3.38
CA ILE A 44 -4.62 0.28 2.73
C ILE A 44 -5.88 0.81 3.41
N PRO A 45 -6.97 1.05 2.66
CA PRO A 45 -8.27 1.29 3.27
C PRO A 45 -8.86 -0.03 3.78
N ARG A 46 -9.75 0.05 4.75
CA ARG A 46 -10.51 -1.13 5.19
C ARG A 46 -11.63 -1.47 4.22
N GLY A 47 -12.15 -0.47 3.49
CA GLY A 47 -13.21 -0.66 2.51
C GLY A 47 -12.73 -1.42 1.27
N GLU A 48 -13.68 -1.95 0.51
CA GLU A 48 -13.43 -2.79 -0.66
C GLU A 48 -13.28 -1.95 -1.92
N TYR A 49 -12.07 -1.46 -2.16
CA TYR A 49 -11.72 -0.66 -3.32
C TYR A 49 -10.61 -1.35 -4.10
N GLU A 50 -10.79 -1.52 -5.42
CA GLU A 50 -9.84 -2.28 -6.24
C GLU A 50 -8.52 -1.56 -6.46
N ASN A 51 -8.57 -0.22 -6.66
CA ASN A 51 -7.38 0.59 -6.91
C ASN A 51 -7.60 2.03 -6.45
N ILE A 52 -6.58 2.87 -6.66
CA ILE A 52 -6.62 4.26 -6.22
C ILE A 52 -7.77 5.06 -6.86
N LEU A 53 -8.06 4.82 -8.14
CA LEU A 53 -9.13 5.55 -8.82
C LEU A 53 -10.51 5.17 -8.26
N ASP A 54 -10.71 3.89 -8.01
CA ASP A 54 -11.93 3.37 -7.39
C ASP A 54 -12.13 3.97 -6.00
N PHE A 55 -11.06 4.01 -5.20
CA PHE A 55 -11.09 4.63 -3.87
C PHE A 55 -11.43 6.12 -3.96
N ALA A 56 -10.73 6.84 -4.84
CA ALA A 56 -10.95 8.28 -5.00
C ALA A 56 -12.38 8.61 -5.42
N ARG A 57 -13.01 7.76 -6.24
CA ARG A 57 -14.37 7.99 -6.73
C ARG A 57 -15.47 7.62 -5.74
N ARG A 58 -15.31 6.49 -5.04
CA ARG A 58 -16.40 5.89 -4.25
C ARG A 58 -16.28 6.03 -2.76
N ALA A 59 -15.06 6.22 -2.23
CA ALA A 59 -14.88 6.33 -0.79
C ALA A 59 -15.59 7.57 -0.23
N THR A 60 -16.16 7.41 0.95
CA THR A 60 -16.81 8.53 1.64
C THR A 60 -15.78 9.58 2.06
N PRO A 61 -16.18 10.84 2.31
CA PRO A 61 -15.26 11.83 2.85
C PRO A 61 -14.57 11.39 4.15
N ALA A 62 -15.27 10.66 5.02
CA ALA A 62 -14.70 10.13 6.25
C ALA A 62 -13.64 9.07 5.98
N GLU A 63 -13.89 8.17 5.03
CA GLU A 63 -12.91 7.16 4.63
C GLU A 63 -11.66 7.80 4.02
N GLN A 64 -11.84 8.81 3.18
CA GLN A 64 -10.70 9.52 2.57
C GLN A 64 -9.87 10.25 3.62
N ALA A 65 -10.52 10.97 4.53
CA ALA A 65 -9.83 11.67 5.61
C ALA A 65 -9.09 10.67 6.53
N GLY A 66 -9.72 9.57 6.88
CA GLY A 66 -9.11 8.53 7.72
C GLY A 66 -7.93 7.85 7.06
N PHE A 67 -8.00 7.62 5.75
CA PHE A 67 -6.89 7.06 4.99
C PHE A 67 -5.65 7.98 5.05
N TRP A 68 -5.83 9.26 4.77
CA TRP A 68 -4.71 10.21 4.79
C TRP A 68 -4.18 10.47 6.20
N ASP A 69 -5.05 10.44 7.21
CA ASP A 69 -4.61 10.52 8.61
C ASP A 69 -3.72 9.32 8.97
N CYS A 70 -4.10 8.12 8.53
CA CYS A 70 -3.27 6.92 8.70
C CYS A 70 -1.93 7.05 7.99
N PHE A 71 -1.91 7.59 6.77
CA PHE A 71 -0.68 7.85 6.03
C PHE A 71 0.24 8.79 6.80
N VAL A 72 -0.28 9.91 7.27
CA VAL A 72 0.51 10.91 8.02
C VAL A 72 1.08 10.30 9.29
N LYS A 73 0.26 9.59 10.07
CA LYS A 73 0.72 8.97 11.31
C LYS A 73 1.72 7.85 11.07
N THR A 74 1.62 7.15 9.93
CA THR A 74 2.61 6.16 9.53
C THR A 74 3.95 6.82 9.25
N ALA A 75 3.96 7.89 8.47
CA ALA A 75 5.18 8.65 8.20
C ALA A 75 5.81 9.18 9.49
N ASP A 76 4.99 9.69 10.41
CA ASP A 76 5.46 10.17 11.71
C ASP A 76 6.07 9.05 12.54
N ALA A 77 5.42 7.89 12.60
CA ALA A 77 5.90 6.74 13.36
C ALA A 77 7.24 6.23 12.82
N LEU A 78 7.45 6.30 11.52
CA LEU A 78 8.70 5.89 10.87
C LEU A 78 9.78 6.98 10.88
N GLY A 79 9.44 8.21 11.25
CA GLY A 79 10.35 9.35 11.18
C GLY A 79 10.66 9.76 9.74
N VAL A 80 9.78 9.48 8.80
CA VAL A 80 9.96 9.75 7.37
C VAL A 80 9.15 10.98 7.00
N HIS A 81 9.80 12.14 6.88
CA HIS A 81 9.14 13.41 6.59
C HIS A 81 9.58 14.01 5.24
N GLU A 82 10.63 13.47 4.64
CA GLU A 82 11.14 13.84 3.32
C GLU A 82 12.01 12.70 2.79
N ASN A 83 12.46 12.81 1.56
CA ASN A 83 13.28 11.79 0.89
C ASN A 83 12.56 10.43 0.81
N PHE A 84 11.30 10.48 0.44
CA PHE A 84 10.47 9.29 0.24
C PHE A 84 9.67 9.42 -1.05
N ASN A 85 9.17 8.30 -1.53
CA ASN A 85 8.23 8.26 -2.65
C ASN A 85 6.96 7.56 -2.21
N ILE A 86 5.86 7.93 -2.84
CA ILE A 86 4.63 7.14 -2.78
C ILE A 86 4.32 6.61 -4.17
N GLN A 87 3.73 5.44 -4.24
CA GLN A 87 3.36 4.81 -5.51
C GLN A 87 2.09 3.99 -5.34
N ALA A 88 1.18 4.11 -6.30
CA ALA A 88 0.00 3.28 -6.40
C ALA A 88 -0.07 2.73 -7.81
N ASN A 89 -0.23 1.41 -7.92
CA ASN A 89 -0.33 0.73 -9.21
C ASN A 89 -1.78 0.36 -9.45
N ALA A 90 -2.28 0.59 -10.66
CA ALA A 90 -3.66 0.26 -11.01
C ALA A 90 -3.69 -0.61 -12.25
N GLY A 91 -4.18 -1.85 -12.08
CA GLY A 91 -4.34 -2.81 -13.16
C GLY A 91 -3.14 -3.74 -13.35
N ALA A 92 -3.41 -4.89 -13.98
CA ALA A 92 -2.42 -5.93 -14.21
C ALA A 92 -1.37 -5.55 -15.26
N ASP A 93 -1.67 -4.57 -16.12
CA ASP A 93 -0.83 -4.19 -17.25
C ASP A 93 -0.31 -2.75 -17.14
N ALA A 94 -0.18 -2.23 -15.92
CA ALA A 94 0.37 -0.91 -15.71
C ALA A 94 1.84 -0.85 -16.17
N PRO A 95 2.24 0.19 -16.91
CA PRO A 95 3.50 0.16 -17.67
C PRO A 95 4.77 0.19 -16.83
N PHE A 96 4.74 0.79 -15.63
CA PHE A 96 5.91 0.83 -14.77
C PHE A 96 5.93 -0.37 -13.81
N MET A 97 4.89 -0.52 -13.00
CA MET A 97 4.72 -1.66 -12.11
C MET A 97 3.25 -2.06 -12.08
N CYS A 98 3.01 -3.37 -12.12
CA CYS A 98 1.65 -3.91 -12.13
C CYS A 98 1.05 -3.94 -10.73
N GLN A 99 -0.27 -3.90 -10.68
CA GLN A 99 -1.01 -4.20 -9.47
C GLN A 99 -1.14 -5.72 -9.36
N SER A 100 -0.59 -6.31 -8.30
CA SER A 100 -0.66 -7.75 -8.08
C SER A 100 -1.79 -8.15 -7.13
N VAL A 101 -2.19 -7.26 -6.23
CA VAL A 101 -3.33 -7.47 -5.33
C VAL A 101 -4.37 -6.40 -5.62
N PHE A 102 -5.60 -6.83 -5.97
CA PHE A 102 -6.66 -5.92 -6.40
C PHE A 102 -7.49 -5.42 -5.20
N HIS A 103 -6.79 -4.90 -4.23
CA HIS A 103 -7.26 -4.07 -3.15
C HIS A 103 -6.33 -2.86 -3.09
N PHE A 104 -6.89 -1.65 -3.16
CA PHE A 104 -6.08 -0.44 -3.21
C PHE A 104 -5.02 -0.44 -2.10
N HIS A 105 -3.78 -0.20 -2.48
CA HIS A 105 -2.68 -0.02 -1.53
C HIS A 105 -1.72 1.04 -2.04
N LEU A 106 -1.29 1.89 -1.13
CA LEU A 106 -0.34 2.95 -1.39
C LEU A 106 1.01 2.53 -0.83
N HIS A 107 2.03 2.47 -1.67
CA HIS A 107 3.39 2.22 -1.23
C HIS A 107 4.00 3.50 -0.70
N LEU A 108 4.61 3.44 0.48
CA LEU A 108 5.48 4.48 1.02
C LEU A 108 6.87 3.88 1.12
N VAL A 109 7.82 4.45 0.38
CA VAL A 109 9.16 3.88 0.28
C VAL A 109 10.21 4.94 0.56
N ALA A 110 11.28 4.53 1.26
CA ALA A 110 12.39 5.39 1.62
C ALA A 110 13.64 4.55 1.87
N GLY A 111 14.78 5.21 1.95
CA GLY A 111 16.06 4.56 2.28
C GLY A 111 16.74 3.97 1.05
N THR A 112 17.37 2.81 1.23
CA THR A 112 18.18 2.16 0.22
C THR A 112 17.44 1.05 -0.50
N ARG A 113 17.85 0.75 -1.73
CA ARG A 113 17.30 -0.34 -2.52
C ARG A 113 17.73 -1.69 -1.96
N THR A 114 16.80 -2.64 -1.95
CA THR A 114 17.07 -4.02 -1.51
C THR A 114 17.51 -4.89 -2.68
N ASP A 115 17.93 -6.11 -2.38
CA ASP A 115 18.25 -7.10 -3.42
C ASP A 115 17.02 -7.42 -4.26
N GLU A 116 15.83 -7.46 -3.66
CA GLU A 116 14.58 -7.69 -4.37
C GLU A 116 14.32 -6.60 -5.41
N PHE A 117 14.61 -5.32 -5.06
CA PHE A 117 14.52 -4.22 -6.01
C PHE A 117 15.40 -4.48 -7.24
N HIS A 118 16.65 -4.89 -7.03
CA HIS A 118 17.59 -5.15 -8.13
C HIS A 118 17.11 -6.31 -9.02
N LYS A 119 16.54 -7.34 -8.44
CA LYS A 119 15.98 -8.48 -9.19
C LYS A 119 14.81 -8.03 -10.08
N ILE A 120 13.90 -7.24 -9.54
CA ILE A 120 12.74 -6.75 -10.28
C ILE A 120 13.16 -5.82 -11.40
N MET A 121 14.08 -4.88 -11.14
CA MET A 121 14.58 -3.98 -12.17
C MET A 121 15.31 -4.73 -13.28
N ALA A 122 16.08 -5.75 -12.95
CA ALA A 122 16.73 -6.59 -13.95
C ALA A 122 15.73 -7.28 -14.87
N CYS A 123 14.60 -7.74 -14.33
CA CYS A 123 13.52 -8.33 -15.13
C CYS A 123 12.85 -7.29 -16.03
N MET A 124 12.65 -6.07 -15.53
CA MET A 124 11.99 -5.00 -16.28
C MET A 124 12.86 -4.45 -17.41
N CYS A 125 14.17 -4.53 -17.30
CA CYS A 125 15.10 -4.04 -18.30
C CYS A 125 15.32 -5.01 -19.48
N LYS A 126 14.67 -6.15 -19.45
CA LYS A 126 14.70 -7.12 -20.54
C LYS A 126 13.54 -6.83 -21.51
#